data_c5d608b4501872ddc981cb708b23b472
#
_entry.id   c5d608b4501872ddc981cb708b23b472
#
_cell.length_a   1.000
_cell.length_b   1.000
_cell.length_c   1.000
_cell.angle_alpha   90.00
_cell.angle_beta   90.00
_cell.angle_gamma   90.00
#
_symmetry.space_group_name_H-M   'P 1'
#
loop_
_entity.id
_entity.type
_entity.pdbx_description
1 polymer ?
#
loop_
_entity_poly.entity_id
_entity_poly.type
_entity_poly.pdbx_seq_one_letter_code
_entity_poly.pdbx_strand_id
1 'polypeptide(L)'
;ILKENLINTGVGIIEMGIAWWSSDRKIDDLTIHYKNKEILESNEGILVLAKHTTHVEIDVRLMSRGLKMGGMYRPQKNKIINHIMINARNKYIEGAFHHKQASQTLDYVRNGKKMIYAADQDFGSKYSIFVPFFKEMASTITIPHGISQERFKVVFIKINRKKNGYEVEAKEIEPQEDQLEFLTNMNKAYTDSIIESPEQFLWVHRRFKTRLDGGDVYPIWKSREKRRQNERKSS
;
A
#
# COMPACT_ATOMS: atom_id res chain seq x y z
N ILE A 1 -6.45 -19.06 -8.44
CA ILE A 1 -6.13 -17.69 -8.01
C ILE A 1 -7.31 -16.73 -8.26
N LEU A 2 -7.85 -16.58 -9.50
CA LEU A 2 -8.89 -15.58 -9.80
C LEU A 2 -10.17 -15.79 -8.97
N LYS A 3 -10.69 -17.02 -8.90
CA LYS A 3 -11.89 -17.36 -8.11
C LYS A 3 -11.68 -17.03 -6.61
N GLU A 4 -10.56 -17.44 -6.07
CA GLU A 4 -10.19 -17.18 -4.67
C GLU A 4 -9.99 -15.68 -4.40
N ASN A 5 -9.39 -14.95 -5.35
CA ASN A 5 -9.21 -13.50 -5.23
C ASN A 5 -10.56 -12.77 -5.20
N LEU A 6 -11.54 -13.19 -6.01
CA LEU A 6 -12.90 -12.64 -5.96
C LEU A 6 -13.59 -12.93 -4.62
N ILE A 7 -13.45 -14.16 -4.09
CA ILE A 7 -13.96 -14.52 -2.76
C ILE A 7 -13.29 -13.65 -1.70
N ASN A 8 -11.95 -13.55 -1.74
CA ASN A 8 -11.19 -12.71 -0.81
C ASN A 8 -11.59 -11.23 -0.87
N THR A 9 -11.92 -10.73 -2.06
CA THR A 9 -12.45 -9.36 -2.22
C THR A 9 -13.81 -9.20 -1.54
N GLY A 10 -14.70 -10.18 -1.68
CA GLY A 10 -16.00 -10.17 -0.99
C GLY A 10 -15.85 -10.20 0.54
N VAL A 11 -14.97 -11.06 1.05
CA VAL A 11 -14.63 -11.10 2.49
C VAL A 11 -14.03 -9.77 2.96
N GLY A 12 -13.17 -9.15 2.16
CA GLY A 12 -12.55 -7.85 2.43
C GLY A 12 -13.57 -6.71 2.66
N ILE A 13 -14.75 -6.79 2.04
CA ILE A 13 -15.85 -5.83 2.30
C ILE A 13 -16.39 -5.99 3.72
N ILE A 14 -16.51 -7.22 4.22
CA ILE A 14 -16.93 -7.49 5.60
C ILE A 14 -15.84 -7.03 6.58
N GLU A 15 -14.60 -7.33 6.28
CA GLU A 15 -13.43 -6.95 7.07
C GLU A 15 -13.26 -5.43 7.14
N MET A 16 -13.63 -4.69 6.09
CA MET A 16 -13.69 -3.23 6.12
C MET A 16 -14.65 -2.74 7.22
N GLY A 17 -15.83 -3.37 7.37
CA GLY A 17 -16.75 -3.07 8.47
C GLY A 17 -16.14 -3.38 9.84
N ILE A 18 -15.43 -4.50 9.97
CA ILE A 18 -14.72 -4.86 11.19
C ILE A 18 -13.63 -3.81 11.51
N ALA A 19 -12.83 -3.42 10.52
CA ALA A 19 -11.79 -2.41 10.70
C ALA A 19 -12.34 -1.07 11.18
N TRP A 20 -13.48 -0.63 10.65
CA TRP A 20 -14.04 0.69 10.92
C TRP A 20 -14.82 0.78 12.24
N TRP A 21 -15.47 -0.32 12.68
CA TRP A 21 -16.40 -0.25 13.80
C TRP A 21 -16.07 -1.16 14.98
N SER A 22 -15.12 -2.09 14.86
CA SER A 22 -14.75 -2.94 15.99
C SER A 22 -13.90 -2.20 17.02
N SER A 23 -13.97 -2.68 18.27
CA SER A 23 -13.08 -2.24 19.34
C SER A 23 -11.63 -2.70 19.09
N ASP A 24 -10.69 -2.02 19.72
CA ASP A 24 -9.29 -2.37 19.67
C ASP A 24 -9.02 -3.79 20.15
N ARG A 25 -9.69 -4.22 21.25
CA ARG A 25 -9.60 -5.58 21.76
C ARG A 25 -9.95 -6.62 20.70
N LYS A 26 -11.03 -6.40 19.93
CA LYS A 26 -11.43 -7.32 18.86
C LYS A 26 -10.38 -7.38 17.74
N ILE A 27 -9.70 -6.29 17.45
CA ILE A 27 -8.60 -6.24 16.48
C ILE A 27 -7.38 -7.01 17.01
N ASP A 28 -7.07 -6.85 18.31
CA ASP A 28 -5.98 -7.61 18.95
C ASP A 28 -6.25 -9.13 18.89
N ASP A 29 -7.50 -9.54 19.16
CA ASP A 29 -7.92 -10.94 19.07
C ASP A 29 -7.80 -11.53 17.65
N LEU A 30 -7.81 -10.68 16.61
CA LEU A 30 -7.59 -11.08 15.21
C LEU A 30 -6.11 -11.23 14.84
N THR A 31 -5.19 -10.69 15.64
CA THR A 31 -3.76 -10.76 15.36
C THR A 31 -3.19 -12.05 15.93
N ILE A 32 -2.92 -13.03 15.07
CA ILE A 32 -2.32 -14.31 15.49
C ILE A 32 -0.88 -14.11 15.93
N HIS A 33 -0.13 -13.34 15.12
CA HIS A 33 1.29 -13.09 15.35
C HIS A 33 1.72 -11.78 14.69
N TYR A 34 2.52 -10.98 15.42
CA TYR A 34 3.16 -9.78 14.88
C TYR A 34 4.68 -9.91 15.06
N LYS A 35 5.36 -10.38 14.03
CA LYS A 35 6.81 -10.61 14.03
C LYS A 35 7.56 -9.31 13.80
N ASN A 36 8.62 -9.09 14.57
CA ASN A 36 9.52 -7.94 14.49
C ASN A 36 8.82 -6.58 14.67
N LYS A 37 7.75 -6.53 15.47
CA LYS A 37 7.02 -5.28 15.75
C LYS A 37 7.91 -4.19 16.34
N GLU A 38 8.91 -4.59 17.10
CA GLU A 38 9.89 -3.72 17.76
C GLU A 38 10.63 -2.79 16.78
N ILE A 39 10.78 -3.17 15.52
CA ILE A 39 11.35 -2.29 14.46
C ILE A 39 10.55 -0.99 14.33
N LEU A 40 9.24 -1.08 14.55
CA LEU A 40 8.31 0.05 14.43
C LEU A 40 8.15 0.83 15.74
N GLU A 41 8.65 0.34 16.85
CA GLU A 41 8.49 0.98 18.17
C GLU A 41 9.55 2.05 18.45
N SER A 42 10.54 2.22 17.55
CA SER A 42 11.54 3.28 17.69
C SER A 42 10.91 4.68 17.61
N ASN A 43 11.58 5.67 18.21
CA ASN A 43 11.16 7.08 18.15
C ASN A 43 11.60 7.77 16.84
N GLU A 44 12.21 7.05 15.92
CA GLU A 44 12.65 7.56 14.63
C GLU A 44 11.52 7.62 13.62
N GLY A 45 11.68 8.47 12.62
CA GLY A 45 10.80 8.49 11.47
C GLY A 45 10.94 7.22 10.63
N ILE A 46 9.82 6.62 10.23
CA ILE A 46 9.80 5.38 9.46
C ILE A 46 8.84 5.53 8.29
N LEU A 47 9.32 5.22 7.09
CA LEU A 47 8.44 4.98 5.94
C LEU A 47 7.99 3.51 5.96
N VAL A 48 6.73 3.30 6.26
CA VAL A 48 6.14 1.97 6.37
C VAL A 48 5.51 1.57 5.03
N LEU A 49 6.17 0.68 4.31
CA LEU A 49 5.69 0.19 3.03
C LEU A 49 4.61 -0.89 3.23
N ALA A 50 3.49 -0.71 2.57
CA ALA A 50 2.39 -1.66 2.55
C ALA A 50 2.02 -2.04 1.11
N LYS A 51 1.54 -3.27 0.88
CA LYS A 51 0.94 -3.68 -0.39
C LYS A 51 -0.57 -3.44 -0.37
N HIS A 52 -1.16 -3.22 -1.54
CA HIS A 52 -2.61 -3.23 -1.65
C HIS A 52 -3.12 -4.67 -1.65
N THR A 53 -3.92 -4.99 -0.66
CA THR A 53 -4.56 -6.30 -0.51
C THR A 53 -6.07 -6.20 -0.75
N THR A 54 -6.73 -7.34 -0.88
CA THR A 54 -8.21 -7.41 -0.91
C THR A 54 -8.84 -6.98 0.42
N HIS A 55 -8.05 -6.86 1.49
CA HIS A 55 -8.46 -6.51 2.86
C HIS A 55 -7.71 -5.29 3.42
N VAL A 56 -7.37 -4.32 2.57
CA VAL A 56 -6.53 -3.16 2.90
C VAL A 56 -6.99 -2.37 4.15
N GLU A 57 -8.30 -2.29 4.42
CA GLU A 57 -8.78 -1.52 5.58
C GLU A 57 -8.41 -2.19 6.91
N ILE A 58 -8.53 -3.52 6.97
CA ILE A 58 -8.10 -4.25 8.16
C ILE A 58 -6.57 -4.23 8.30
N ASP A 59 -5.83 -4.26 7.19
CA ASP A 59 -4.37 -4.17 7.21
C ASP A 59 -3.90 -2.86 7.83
N VAL A 60 -4.47 -1.73 7.41
CA VAL A 60 -4.15 -0.42 7.98
C VAL A 60 -4.43 -0.40 9.49
N ARG A 61 -5.56 -1.00 9.92
CA ARG A 61 -5.92 -1.09 11.33
C ARG A 61 -4.94 -1.96 12.14
N LEU A 62 -4.52 -3.10 11.57
CA LEU A 62 -3.54 -4.00 12.21
C LEU A 62 -2.15 -3.36 12.30
N MET A 63 -1.67 -2.73 11.22
CA MET A 63 -0.38 -2.02 11.20
C MET A 63 -0.31 -0.91 12.26
N SER A 64 -1.37 -0.13 12.37
CA SER A 64 -1.42 1.02 13.29
C SER A 64 -1.66 0.61 14.74
N ARG A 65 -1.94 -0.65 15.03
CA ARG A 65 -2.34 -1.10 16.36
C ARG A 65 -1.23 -0.91 17.40
N GLY A 66 -1.48 -0.01 18.37
CA GLY A 66 -0.51 0.39 19.38
C GLY A 66 0.60 1.32 18.85
N LEU A 67 0.52 1.78 17.59
CA LEU A 67 1.51 2.65 16.96
C LEU A 67 0.83 3.90 16.39
N LYS A 68 1.46 5.05 16.55
CA LYS A 68 0.98 6.31 15.99
C LYS A 68 1.48 6.43 14.55
N MET A 69 0.63 6.13 13.57
CA MET A 69 0.97 6.16 12.15
C MET A 69 0.12 7.16 11.39
N GLY A 70 0.73 7.84 10.42
CA GLY A 70 0.02 8.56 9.37
C GLY A 70 -0.22 7.68 8.16
N GLY A 71 -1.11 8.10 7.27
CA GLY A 71 -1.36 7.39 6.02
C GLY A 71 -1.83 8.33 4.91
N MET A 72 -1.43 8.04 3.68
CA MET A 72 -1.96 8.74 2.51
C MET A 72 -3.27 8.11 2.06
N TYR A 73 -4.19 8.95 1.61
CA TYR A 73 -5.45 8.47 1.05
C TYR A 73 -5.85 9.25 -0.20
N ARG A 74 -6.64 8.58 -1.04
CA ARG A 74 -7.35 9.19 -2.15
C ARG A 74 -8.84 9.29 -1.78
N PRO A 75 -9.45 10.49 -1.84
CA PRO A 75 -10.87 10.63 -1.55
C PRO A 75 -11.75 9.75 -2.44
N GLN A 76 -12.76 9.15 -1.85
CA GLN A 76 -13.77 8.39 -2.57
C GLN A 76 -14.70 9.34 -3.32
N LYS A 77 -15.15 8.94 -4.51
CA LYS A 77 -16.10 9.74 -5.31
C LYS A 77 -17.44 9.94 -4.59
N ASN A 78 -17.92 8.92 -3.91
CA ASN A 78 -19.11 9.00 -3.08
C ASN A 78 -18.76 9.73 -1.77
N LYS A 79 -19.35 10.91 -1.55
CA LYS A 79 -19.07 11.77 -0.40
C LYS A 79 -19.45 11.13 0.94
N ILE A 80 -20.52 10.32 0.96
CA ILE A 80 -20.98 9.62 2.18
C ILE A 80 -19.99 8.55 2.56
N ILE A 81 -19.59 7.70 1.60
CA ILE A 81 -18.58 6.65 1.83
C ILE A 81 -17.25 7.30 2.26
N ASN A 82 -16.85 8.39 1.60
CA ASN A 82 -15.63 9.12 1.96
C ASN A 82 -15.68 9.66 3.38
N HIS A 83 -16.79 10.24 3.81
CA HIS A 83 -16.97 10.75 5.16
C HIS A 83 -16.89 9.62 6.20
N ILE A 84 -17.58 8.51 5.97
CA ILE A 84 -17.53 7.33 6.86
C ILE A 84 -16.10 6.79 6.97
N MET A 85 -15.42 6.60 5.84
CA MET A 85 -14.06 6.09 5.79
C MET A 85 -13.08 6.98 6.57
N ILE A 86 -13.12 8.30 6.36
CA ILE A 86 -12.22 9.24 7.04
C ILE A 86 -12.48 9.22 8.54
N ASN A 87 -13.74 9.30 8.96
CA ASN A 87 -14.11 9.28 10.38
C ASN A 87 -13.70 7.96 11.07
N ALA A 88 -13.80 6.85 10.36
CA ALA A 88 -13.37 5.56 10.87
C ALA A 88 -11.83 5.53 11.03
N ARG A 89 -11.09 5.91 9.99
CA ARG A 89 -9.61 5.90 10.00
C ARG A 89 -9.02 6.86 11.03
N ASN A 90 -9.60 8.03 11.24
CA ASN A 90 -9.14 8.99 12.24
C ASN A 90 -9.17 8.47 13.69
N LYS A 91 -9.81 7.32 13.94
CA LYS A 91 -9.79 6.68 15.25
C LYS A 91 -8.48 5.95 15.53
N TYR A 92 -7.74 5.55 14.49
CA TYR A 92 -6.55 4.70 14.62
C TYR A 92 -5.35 5.16 13.77
N ILE A 93 -5.53 6.19 12.91
CA ILE A 93 -4.45 6.86 12.19
C ILE A 93 -4.32 8.27 12.73
N GLU A 94 -3.10 8.67 13.13
CA GLU A 94 -2.82 9.99 13.70
C GLU A 94 -2.86 11.11 12.65
N GLY A 95 -2.55 10.81 11.38
CA GLY A 95 -2.57 11.77 10.27
C GLY A 95 -3.06 11.16 8.98
N ALA A 96 -4.14 11.72 8.42
CA ALA A 96 -4.65 11.34 7.11
C ALA A 96 -4.27 12.40 6.07
N PHE A 97 -3.35 12.08 5.16
CA PHE A 97 -2.84 13.01 4.16
C PHE A 97 -3.46 12.73 2.80
N HIS A 98 -3.92 13.79 2.16
CA HIS A 98 -4.41 13.68 0.78
C HIS A 98 -3.24 13.31 -0.16
N HIS A 99 -3.47 12.43 -1.12
CA HIS A 99 -2.43 11.95 -2.05
C HIS A 99 -1.66 13.05 -2.83
N LYS A 100 -2.18 14.28 -2.89
CA LYS A 100 -1.50 15.44 -3.48
C LYS A 100 -0.54 16.14 -2.50
N GLN A 101 -0.50 15.75 -1.25
CA GLN A 101 0.31 16.33 -0.18
C GLN A 101 1.60 15.55 0.06
N ALA A 102 2.27 15.10 -1.01
CA ALA A 102 3.45 14.26 -0.91
C ALA A 102 4.59 14.88 -0.08
N SER A 103 4.82 16.20 -0.18
CA SER A 103 5.83 16.89 0.64
C SER A 103 5.51 16.81 2.13
N GLN A 104 4.25 17.03 2.52
CA GLN A 104 3.83 16.94 3.92
C GLN A 104 3.97 15.51 4.46
N THR A 105 3.81 14.50 3.59
CA THR A 105 4.03 13.10 3.93
C THR A 105 5.50 12.83 4.29
N LEU A 106 6.43 13.41 3.52
CA LEU A 106 7.86 13.28 3.78
C LEU A 106 8.26 14.05 5.05
N ASP A 107 7.74 15.27 5.22
CA ASP A 107 7.98 16.05 6.43
C ASP A 107 7.46 15.36 7.69
N TYR A 108 6.37 14.59 7.57
CA TYR A 108 5.86 13.78 8.66
C TYR A 108 6.87 12.72 9.13
N VAL A 109 7.56 12.05 8.19
CA VAL A 109 8.64 11.10 8.51
C VAL A 109 9.85 11.84 9.10
N ARG A 110 10.27 12.96 8.51
CA ARG A 110 11.39 13.79 9.00
C ARG A 110 11.18 14.29 10.43
N ASN A 111 9.93 14.45 10.85
CA ASN A 111 9.56 14.81 12.23
C ASN A 111 9.43 13.60 13.18
N GLY A 112 10.08 12.47 12.86
CA GLY A 112 10.12 11.30 13.73
C GLY A 112 8.84 10.47 13.75
N LYS A 113 7.95 10.64 12.76
CA LYS A 113 6.66 9.95 12.69
C LYS A 113 6.70 8.76 11.73
N LYS A 114 5.76 7.87 11.86
CA LYS A 114 5.62 6.68 11.01
C LYS A 114 4.55 6.92 9.94
N MET A 115 4.90 6.71 8.67
CA MET A 115 4.01 6.98 7.54
C MET A 115 3.76 5.71 6.74
N ILE A 116 2.50 5.29 6.65
CA ILE A 116 2.08 4.18 5.77
C ILE A 116 2.07 4.68 4.32
N TYR A 117 2.82 3.99 3.48
CA TYR A 117 3.00 4.32 2.07
C TYR A 117 2.92 3.06 1.20
N ALA A 118 2.02 3.04 0.23
CA ALA A 118 1.87 1.91 -0.68
C ALA A 118 2.56 2.23 -2.01
N ALA A 119 3.71 1.60 -2.26
CA ALA A 119 4.55 1.81 -3.45
C ALA A 119 4.37 0.74 -4.55
N ASP A 120 3.40 -0.14 -4.41
CA ASP A 120 3.14 -1.27 -5.32
C ASP A 120 2.31 -0.92 -6.56
N GLN A 121 1.94 0.36 -6.73
CA GLN A 121 1.17 0.83 -7.89
C GLN A 121 2.06 1.49 -8.95
N ASP A 122 1.49 1.71 -10.13
CA ASP A 122 2.09 2.47 -11.22
C ASP A 122 1.81 3.97 -11.03
N PHE A 123 2.84 4.75 -10.74
CA PHE A 123 2.78 6.20 -10.56
C PHE A 123 3.14 6.99 -11.83
N GLY A 124 3.33 6.32 -12.97
CA GLY A 124 3.80 6.93 -14.22
C GLY A 124 5.33 7.09 -14.23
N SER A 125 5.86 7.81 -15.23
CA SER A 125 7.31 7.92 -15.45
C SER A 125 7.98 9.09 -14.73
N LYS A 126 7.21 10.08 -14.24
CA LYS A 126 7.77 11.38 -13.81
C LYS A 126 8.69 11.30 -12.58
N TYR A 127 8.37 10.40 -11.61
CA TYR A 127 9.12 10.24 -10.35
C TYR A 127 9.44 8.77 -10.10
N SER A 128 9.68 8.04 -11.17
CA SER A 128 9.86 6.59 -11.14
C SER A 128 11.01 6.17 -12.04
N ILE A 129 11.64 5.07 -11.69
CA ILE A 129 12.53 4.33 -12.59
C ILE A 129 11.97 2.95 -12.84
N PHE A 130 12.46 2.29 -13.88
CA PHE A 130 12.04 0.94 -14.21
C PHE A 130 12.94 -0.07 -13.50
N VAL A 131 12.33 -0.88 -12.65
CA VAL A 131 13.00 -1.97 -11.94
C VAL A 131 12.16 -3.24 -12.01
N PRO A 132 12.75 -4.42 -11.82
CA PRO A 132 12.01 -5.68 -11.87
C PRO A 132 10.83 -5.72 -10.88
N PHE A 133 9.68 -6.22 -11.35
CA PHE A 133 8.53 -6.60 -10.54
C PHE A 133 7.97 -7.90 -11.12
N PHE A 134 8.17 -9.04 -10.47
CA PHE A 134 8.14 -10.38 -11.06
C PHE A 134 9.14 -10.50 -12.22
N LYS A 135 8.68 -10.92 -13.39
CA LYS A 135 9.48 -11.09 -14.61
C LYS A 135 9.45 -9.86 -15.53
N GLU A 136 8.74 -8.80 -15.16
CA GLU A 136 8.55 -7.60 -15.97
C GLU A 136 9.23 -6.39 -15.34
N MET A 137 9.63 -5.44 -16.18
CA MET A 137 10.08 -4.14 -15.73
C MET A 137 8.87 -3.25 -15.43
N ALA A 138 8.82 -2.70 -14.23
CA ALA A 138 7.71 -1.86 -13.78
C ALA A 138 8.17 -0.48 -13.32
N SER A 139 7.43 0.54 -13.73
CA SER A 139 7.63 1.92 -13.24
C SER A 139 7.46 1.96 -11.72
N THR A 140 8.53 2.25 -10.99
CA THR A 140 8.58 2.19 -9.52
C THR A 140 9.01 3.53 -8.97
N ILE A 141 8.21 4.07 -8.03
CA ILE A 141 8.41 5.38 -7.41
C ILE A 141 9.73 5.43 -6.61
N THR A 142 10.45 6.56 -6.70
CA THR A 142 11.78 6.71 -6.08
C THR A 142 11.76 7.26 -4.65
N ILE A 143 10.62 7.70 -4.16
CA ILE A 143 10.45 8.29 -2.81
C ILE A 143 11.04 7.39 -1.70
N PRO A 144 10.83 6.06 -1.67
CA PRO A 144 11.38 5.23 -0.61
C PRO A 144 12.91 5.26 -0.56
N HIS A 145 13.58 5.29 -1.72
CA HIS A 145 15.03 5.44 -1.77
C HIS A 145 15.47 6.80 -1.23
N GLY A 146 14.81 7.91 -1.62
CA GLY A 146 15.11 9.24 -1.09
C GLY A 146 15.05 9.30 0.43
N ILE A 147 14.04 8.70 1.04
CA ILE A 147 13.89 8.61 2.50
C ILE A 147 15.03 7.80 3.13
N SER A 148 15.43 6.68 2.53
CA SER A 148 16.55 5.88 3.04
C SER A 148 17.89 6.63 3.00
N GLN A 149 18.11 7.48 1.99
CA GLN A 149 19.30 8.34 1.88
C GLN A 149 19.35 9.44 2.95
N GLU A 150 18.21 9.85 3.47
CA GLU A 150 18.10 10.75 4.62
C GLU A 150 18.29 10.01 5.96
N ARG A 151 18.70 8.73 5.92
CA ARG A 151 18.92 7.82 7.07
C ARG A 151 17.68 7.47 7.89
N PHE A 152 16.50 7.63 7.31
CA PHE A 152 15.27 7.11 7.89
C PHE A 152 15.05 5.65 7.46
N LYS A 153 14.48 4.88 8.35
CA LYS A 153 14.15 3.48 8.06
C LYS A 153 13.02 3.38 7.04
N VAL A 154 13.17 2.43 6.13
CA VAL A 154 12.11 1.99 5.22
C VAL A 154 11.76 0.55 5.59
N VAL A 155 10.55 0.33 6.06
CA VAL A 155 10.11 -0.96 6.60
C VAL A 155 8.94 -1.48 5.79
N PHE A 156 9.08 -2.67 5.21
CA PHE A 156 7.98 -3.36 4.54
C PHE A 156 7.17 -4.16 5.55
N ILE A 157 5.84 -3.97 5.55
CA ILE A 157 4.93 -4.78 6.34
C ILE A 157 4.20 -5.76 5.44
N LYS A 158 4.39 -7.04 5.73
CA LYS A 158 3.65 -8.14 5.15
C LYS A 158 2.49 -8.49 6.07
N ILE A 159 1.27 -8.53 5.52
CA ILE A 159 0.08 -9.00 6.22
C ILE A 159 -0.55 -10.10 5.39
N ASN A 160 -0.76 -11.24 6.02
CA ASN A 160 -1.39 -12.39 5.41
C ASN A 160 -2.59 -12.81 6.26
N ARG A 161 -3.77 -12.86 5.65
CA ARG A 161 -4.95 -13.45 6.25
C ARG A 161 -4.79 -14.96 6.32
N LYS A 162 -5.06 -15.52 7.48
CA LYS A 162 -5.10 -16.95 7.76
C LYS A 162 -6.52 -17.36 8.18
N LYS A 163 -6.73 -18.65 8.40
CA LYS A 163 -8.05 -19.18 8.79
C LYS A 163 -8.62 -18.53 10.05
N ASN A 164 -7.77 -18.22 11.03
CA ASN A 164 -8.18 -17.77 12.37
C ASN A 164 -7.71 -16.33 12.70
N GLY A 165 -7.34 -15.55 11.70
CA GLY A 165 -6.87 -14.18 11.92
C GLY A 165 -5.77 -13.76 10.95
N TYR A 166 -4.84 -12.92 11.40
CA TYR A 166 -3.83 -12.31 10.55
C TYR A 166 -2.43 -12.51 11.12
N GLU A 167 -1.49 -12.84 10.25
CA GLU A 167 -0.06 -12.76 10.54
C GLU A 167 0.48 -11.46 9.99
N VAL A 168 1.18 -10.72 10.84
CA VAL A 168 1.83 -9.46 10.51
C VAL A 168 3.33 -9.63 10.68
N GLU A 169 4.12 -9.19 9.72
CA GLU A 169 5.59 -9.23 9.79
C GLU A 169 6.16 -7.90 9.30
N ALA A 170 6.99 -7.26 10.13
CA ALA A 170 7.77 -6.11 9.73
C ALA A 170 9.18 -6.55 9.30
N LYS A 171 9.67 -5.99 8.17
CA LYS A 171 11.01 -6.24 7.64
C LYS A 171 11.60 -4.94 7.14
N GLU A 172 12.76 -4.57 7.65
CA GLU A 172 13.50 -3.43 7.14
C GLU A 172 14.02 -3.72 5.72
N ILE A 173 13.92 -2.73 4.83
CA ILE A 173 14.59 -2.75 3.54
C ILE A 173 15.96 -2.13 3.76
N GLU A 174 16.99 -2.94 3.61
CA GLU A 174 18.36 -2.52 3.81
C GLU A 174 18.68 -1.29 2.95
N PRO A 175 19.24 -0.22 3.54
CA PRO A 175 19.62 0.96 2.79
C PRO A 175 20.73 0.62 1.76
N GLN A 176 20.61 1.16 0.57
CA GLN A 176 21.59 1.05 -0.50
C GLN A 176 21.84 2.42 -1.09
N GLU A 177 23.08 2.76 -1.45
CA GLU A 177 23.40 4.01 -2.14
C GLU A 177 22.87 3.98 -3.57
N ASP A 178 22.98 2.84 -4.23
CA ASP A 178 22.46 2.65 -5.59
C ASP A 178 20.94 2.57 -5.57
N GLN A 179 20.30 3.49 -6.29
CA GLN A 179 18.84 3.60 -6.38
C GLN A 179 18.20 2.39 -7.05
N LEU A 180 18.85 1.84 -8.08
CA LEU A 180 18.35 0.68 -8.82
C LEU A 180 18.34 -0.56 -7.92
N GLU A 181 19.43 -0.77 -7.18
CA GLU A 181 19.56 -1.87 -6.24
C GLU A 181 18.53 -1.77 -5.12
N PHE A 182 18.41 -0.60 -4.47
CA PHE A 182 17.42 -0.39 -3.41
C PHE A 182 16.01 -0.69 -3.87
N LEU A 183 15.59 -0.12 -5.01
CA LEU A 183 14.23 -0.29 -5.52
C LEU A 183 13.97 -1.70 -6.04
N THR A 184 15.00 -2.40 -6.52
CA THR A 184 14.92 -3.82 -6.87
C THR A 184 14.67 -4.68 -5.63
N ASN A 185 15.41 -4.44 -4.53
CA ASN A 185 15.23 -5.12 -3.26
C ASN A 185 13.85 -4.82 -2.64
N MET A 186 13.40 -3.57 -2.73
CA MET A 186 12.05 -3.18 -2.33
C MET A 186 10.97 -3.92 -3.14
N ASN A 187 11.07 -3.93 -4.47
CA ASN A 187 10.12 -4.65 -5.31
C ASN A 187 10.17 -6.16 -5.07
N LYS A 188 11.35 -6.72 -4.76
CA LYS A 188 11.47 -8.12 -4.37
C LYS A 188 10.66 -8.42 -3.10
N ALA A 189 10.70 -7.58 -2.08
CA ALA A 189 9.89 -7.76 -0.87
C ALA A 189 8.38 -7.79 -1.20
N TYR A 190 7.91 -6.91 -2.09
CA TYR A 190 6.52 -6.94 -2.57
C TYR A 190 6.20 -8.24 -3.32
N THR A 191 7.02 -8.63 -4.28
CA THR A 191 6.75 -9.81 -5.12
C THR A 191 6.82 -11.10 -4.33
N ASP A 192 7.77 -11.26 -3.42
CA ASP A 192 7.87 -12.41 -2.53
C ASP A 192 6.58 -12.52 -1.67
N SER A 193 6.14 -11.40 -1.09
CA SER A 193 4.90 -11.35 -0.30
C SER A 193 3.64 -11.65 -1.13
N ILE A 194 3.61 -11.26 -2.42
CA ILE A 194 2.49 -11.56 -3.31
C ILE A 194 2.50 -13.06 -3.70
N ILE A 195 3.67 -13.63 -3.94
CA ILE A 195 3.80 -15.07 -4.29
C ILE A 195 3.30 -15.96 -3.15
N GLU A 196 3.53 -15.57 -1.90
CA GLU A 196 3.03 -16.34 -0.73
C GLU A 196 1.50 -16.40 -0.65
N SER A 197 0.79 -15.35 -1.09
CA SER A 197 -0.67 -15.26 -1.01
C SER A 197 -1.24 -14.45 -2.18
N PRO A 198 -1.10 -14.95 -3.42
CA PRO A 198 -1.47 -14.21 -4.62
C PRO A 198 -2.98 -13.94 -4.72
N GLU A 199 -3.81 -14.74 -4.08
CA GLU A 199 -5.26 -14.56 -4.00
C GLU A 199 -5.67 -13.41 -3.08
N GLN A 200 -4.76 -12.88 -2.25
CA GLN A 200 -5.00 -11.76 -1.35
C GLN A 200 -4.53 -10.42 -1.92
N PHE A 201 -3.80 -10.41 -3.03
CA PHE A 201 -3.34 -9.17 -3.66
C PHE A 201 -4.46 -8.49 -4.46
N LEU A 202 -4.48 -7.17 -4.47
CA LEU A 202 -5.49 -6.39 -5.19
C LEU A 202 -5.14 -6.23 -6.67
N TRP A 203 -5.38 -7.28 -7.48
CA TRP A 203 -5.02 -7.36 -8.89
C TRP A 203 -5.73 -6.38 -9.82
N VAL A 204 -6.71 -5.61 -9.33
CA VAL A 204 -7.41 -4.60 -10.14
C VAL A 204 -6.54 -3.40 -10.50
N HIS A 205 -5.39 -3.22 -9.85
CA HIS A 205 -4.41 -2.20 -10.22
C HIS A 205 -3.62 -2.61 -11.45
N ARG A 206 -3.49 -1.67 -12.38
CA ARG A 206 -2.72 -1.84 -13.60
C ARG A 206 -1.24 -1.52 -13.33
N ARG A 207 -0.53 -2.43 -12.63
CA ARG A 207 0.87 -2.23 -12.19
C ARG A 207 1.84 -1.99 -13.34
N PHE A 208 1.57 -2.54 -14.53
CA PHE A 208 2.40 -2.45 -15.73
C PHE A 208 1.81 -1.52 -16.79
N LYS A 209 1.08 -0.48 -16.40
CA LYS A 209 0.47 0.48 -17.32
C LYS A 209 1.53 1.33 -18.03
N THR A 210 2.55 1.78 -17.29
CA THR A 210 3.68 2.53 -17.82
C THR A 210 4.79 1.55 -18.19
N ARG A 211 5.21 1.54 -19.45
CA ARG A 211 6.20 0.62 -19.96
C ARG A 211 7.32 1.34 -20.68
N LEU A 212 8.53 0.74 -20.71
CA LEU A 212 9.70 1.24 -21.43
C LEU A 212 9.48 1.26 -22.95
N ASP A 213 8.84 0.22 -23.46
CA ASP A 213 8.59 0.02 -24.89
C ASP A 213 7.33 0.74 -25.41
N GLY A 214 6.63 1.47 -24.54
CA GLY A 214 5.35 2.10 -24.86
C GLY A 214 4.22 1.10 -25.16
N GLY A 215 4.47 -0.19 -24.99
CA GLY A 215 3.50 -1.28 -25.21
C GLY A 215 2.30 -1.19 -24.27
N ASP A 216 1.33 -2.05 -24.49
CA ASP A 216 0.11 -2.13 -23.69
C ASP A 216 -0.22 -3.56 -23.30
N VAL A 217 -0.06 -3.88 -22.02
CA VAL A 217 -0.50 -5.16 -21.46
C VAL A 217 -1.97 -5.16 -21.05
N TYR A 218 -2.68 -4.02 -21.23
CA TYR A 218 -4.09 -3.85 -20.87
C TYR A 218 -4.93 -3.28 -22.02
N PRO A 219 -4.95 -3.88 -23.21
CA PRO A 219 -5.58 -3.31 -24.41
C PRO A 219 -7.08 -3.04 -24.24
N ILE A 220 -7.78 -3.91 -23.49
CA ILE A 220 -9.22 -3.74 -23.18
C ILE A 220 -9.48 -2.46 -22.38
N TRP A 221 -8.56 -2.09 -21.48
CA TRP A 221 -8.70 -0.87 -20.68
C TRP A 221 -8.45 0.40 -21.50
N LYS A 222 -7.49 0.40 -22.43
CA LYS A 222 -7.25 1.53 -23.33
C LYS A 222 -8.46 1.80 -24.20
N SER A 223 -9.08 0.79 -24.79
CA SER A 223 -10.29 0.97 -25.60
C SER A 223 -11.46 1.54 -24.79
N ARG A 224 -11.64 1.12 -23.53
CA ARG A 224 -12.65 1.67 -22.62
C ARG A 224 -12.35 3.12 -22.20
N GLU A 225 -11.10 3.45 -21.90
CA GLU A 225 -10.69 4.83 -21.59
C GLU A 225 -10.90 5.77 -22.77
N LYS A 226 -10.53 5.34 -23.98
CA LYS A 226 -10.75 6.10 -25.23
C LYS A 226 -12.24 6.33 -25.49
N ARG A 227 -13.08 5.32 -25.25
CA ARG A 227 -14.54 5.43 -25.37
C ARG A 227 -15.11 6.46 -24.38
N ARG A 228 -14.72 6.39 -23.10
CA ARG A 228 -15.15 7.37 -22.06
C ARG A 228 -14.66 8.79 -22.34
N GLN A 229 -13.47 8.96 -22.91
CA GLN A 229 -12.95 10.28 -23.30
C GLN A 229 -13.75 10.88 -24.47
N ASN A 230 -14.14 10.05 -25.44
CA ASN A 230 -14.98 10.48 -26.55
C ASN A 230 -16.39 10.85 -26.08
N GLU A 231 -16.99 10.05 -25.19
CA GLU A 231 -18.31 10.34 -24.59
C GLU A 231 -18.31 11.66 -23.80
N ARG A 232 -17.19 12.01 -23.11
CA ARG A 232 -17.04 13.28 -22.39
C ARG A 232 -16.77 14.50 -23.29
N LYS A 233 -16.32 14.28 -24.50
CA LYS A 233 -16.10 15.37 -25.48
C LYS A 233 -17.35 15.65 -26.30
N SER A 234 -18.31 14.72 -26.30
CA SER A 234 -19.58 14.81 -27.02
C SER A 234 -20.76 15.23 -26.14
N SER A 235 -20.53 15.39 -24.84
CA SER A 235 -21.46 15.95 -23.84
C SER A 235 -21.03 17.34 -23.39
#